data_6f740d374780177c018e769e3b29674d
#
_entry.id   6f740d374780177c018e769e3b29674d
#
_cell.length_a   1.000
_cell.length_b   1.000
_cell.length_c   1.000
_cell.angle_alpha   90.00
_cell.angle_beta   90.00
_cell.angle_gamma   90.00
#
_symmetry.space_group_name_H-M   'P 1'
#
loop_
_entity.id
_entity.type
_entity.pdbx_description
1 polymer ?
#
loop_
_entity_poly.entity_id
_entity_poly.type
_entity_poly.pdbx_seq_one_letter_code
_entity_poly.pdbx_strand_id
1 'polypeptide(L)'
;TMTVGTAATASQGSVDSLKVSNMFQPPSGTTNQRPPAKPGALFYNFDFKTIEFFDGNSWRQVDNTTTRGRALMFGGFDVPALFSDIDFVNIASQGNTQHFGDLSAGTRMGNSFANETRGIHGCLYPSNTANIDYVTIASGGNAIDWGADRTTSAQQQGALATSTRGIFAGGASTNVIDYIEISTTGNCTDFGDLTTARRNIDGFTSPTRGVISAGGEFPHSNHQTTDFITVASKGNATLIGDIIGEISGVRCFSSSVAGYFAGGYNPGVSLSRVKRMVTASLGNAIDFGDLSLARRSGAAGNNATRAVYMSGTTAFPAGQVNIIDAISISTSGNTTDFGDTSHNVGQTSGVSDSHGGLGGF
;
A
#
# COMPACT_ATOMS: atom_id res chain seq x y z
N THR A 1 -27.16 25.01 -34.19
CA THR A 1 -27.27 25.38 -32.74
C THR A 1 -28.55 24.74 -32.22
N MET A 2 -28.42 23.73 -31.39
CA MET A 2 -29.57 23.09 -30.75
C MET A 2 -29.88 23.89 -29.47
N THR A 3 -31.03 24.57 -29.42
CA THR A 3 -31.48 25.20 -28.18
C THR A 3 -32.42 24.21 -27.50
N VAL A 4 -31.97 23.58 -26.43
CA VAL A 4 -32.80 22.68 -25.63
C VAL A 4 -33.51 23.54 -24.59
N GLY A 5 -34.82 23.73 -24.76
CA GLY A 5 -35.65 24.31 -23.74
C GLY A 5 -35.86 23.37 -22.55
N THR A 6 -36.48 23.81 -21.50
CA THR A 6 -36.60 23.20 -20.16
C THR A 6 -37.19 21.77 -20.08
N ALA A 7 -37.47 21.09 -21.17
CA ALA A 7 -37.86 19.67 -21.19
C ALA A 7 -37.74 19.05 -22.60
N ALA A 8 -36.53 18.84 -23.08
CA ALA A 8 -36.38 18.02 -24.28
C ALA A 8 -35.91 16.61 -23.86
N THR A 9 -36.81 15.65 -23.91
CA THR A 9 -36.51 14.23 -23.93
C THR A 9 -36.21 13.81 -25.36
N ALA A 10 -34.98 14.01 -25.81
CA ALA A 10 -34.52 13.37 -27.04
C ALA A 10 -34.01 11.98 -26.70
N SER A 11 -34.59 10.95 -27.25
CA SER A 11 -34.14 9.57 -27.08
C SER A 11 -32.78 9.31 -27.75
N GLN A 12 -32.45 10.07 -28.77
CA GLN A 12 -31.13 10.10 -29.41
C GLN A 12 -30.90 11.42 -30.15
N GLY A 13 -29.70 11.98 -30.03
CA GLY A 13 -29.28 13.14 -30.80
C GLY A 13 -27.80 12.99 -31.17
N SER A 14 -27.40 13.31 -32.41
CA SER A 14 -26.00 13.42 -32.77
C SER A 14 -25.68 14.88 -33.07
N VAL A 15 -24.57 15.36 -32.54
CA VAL A 15 -24.02 16.71 -32.79
C VAL A 15 -22.54 16.56 -33.09
N ASP A 16 -22.04 17.36 -34.01
CA ASP A 16 -20.61 17.35 -34.33
C ASP A 16 -19.75 17.90 -33.18
N SER A 17 -20.29 18.80 -32.40
CA SER A 17 -19.67 19.33 -31.18
C SER A 17 -20.71 19.83 -30.20
N LEU A 18 -20.45 19.63 -28.89
CA LEU A 18 -21.27 20.13 -27.80
C LEU A 18 -20.44 21.10 -26.96
N LYS A 19 -20.84 22.37 -26.89
CA LYS A 19 -20.30 23.37 -25.98
C LYS A 19 -21.31 23.63 -24.87
N VAL A 20 -20.94 23.30 -23.63
CA VAL A 20 -21.74 23.54 -22.44
C VAL A 20 -21.16 24.77 -21.71
N SER A 21 -21.98 25.80 -21.49
CA SER A 21 -21.53 27.08 -20.91
C SER A 21 -21.50 27.09 -19.39
N ASN A 22 -22.25 26.25 -18.72
CA ASN A 22 -22.34 26.20 -17.26
C ASN A 22 -22.00 24.83 -16.70
N MET A 23 -22.89 23.85 -16.86
CA MET A 23 -22.76 22.54 -16.25
C MET A 23 -23.24 21.45 -17.19
N PHE A 24 -22.48 20.38 -17.27
CA PHE A 24 -22.89 19.11 -17.87
C PHE A 24 -23.08 18.09 -16.75
N GLN A 25 -24.26 17.53 -16.61
CA GLN A 25 -24.55 16.45 -15.69
C GLN A 25 -24.80 15.17 -16.49
N PRO A 26 -23.91 14.15 -16.39
CA PRO A 26 -24.14 12.87 -17.03
C PRO A 26 -25.29 12.11 -16.34
N PRO A 27 -25.84 11.07 -16.97
CA PRO A 27 -26.69 10.10 -16.28
C PRO A 27 -26.01 9.62 -15.00
N SER A 28 -26.75 9.45 -13.92
CA SER A 28 -26.20 9.13 -12.60
C SER A 28 -27.07 8.13 -11.85
N GLY A 29 -26.47 7.36 -10.97
CA GLY A 29 -27.12 6.34 -10.15
C GLY A 29 -26.12 5.45 -9.43
N THR A 30 -26.63 4.38 -8.82
CA THR A 30 -25.79 3.33 -8.22
C THR A 30 -25.22 2.40 -9.30
N THR A 31 -24.25 1.57 -8.93
CA THR A 31 -23.64 0.57 -9.81
C THR A 31 -24.69 -0.31 -10.53
N ASN A 32 -25.74 -0.70 -9.83
CA ASN A 32 -26.82 -1.52 -10.39
C ASN A 32 -27.78 -0.75 -11.33
N GLN A 33 -27.71 0.58 -11.34
CA GLN A 33 -28.53 1.47 -12.18
C GLN A 33 -27.79 1.92 -13.44
N ARG A 34 -26.59 1.38 -13.71
CA ARG A 34 -25.88 1.68 -14.95
C ARG A 34 -26.72 1.30 -16.16
N PRO A 35 -26.91 2.20 -17.12
CA PRO A 35 -27.66 1.89 -18.32
C PRO A 35 -26.88 0.93 -19.23
N PRO A 36 -27.57 0.21 -20.12
CA PRO A 36 -26.92 -0.47 -21.24
C PRO A 36 -26.09 0.56 -22.02
N ALA A 37 -24.77 0.32 -22.12
CA ALA A 37 -23.86 1.32 -22.62
C ALA A 37 -23.21 0.93 -23.95
N LYS A 38 -22.90 1.96 -24.76
CA LYS A 38 -22.02 1.86 -25.92
C LYS A 38 -20.65 2.41 -25.55
N PRO A 39 -19.59 2.01 -26.25
CA PRO A 39 -18.26 2.57 -26.02
C PRO A 39 -18.29 4.11 -26.02
N GLY A 40 -17.67 4.71 -25.00
CA GLY A 40 -17.66 6.15 -24.80
C GLY A 40 -18.85 6.71 -23.98
N ALA A 41 -19.82 5.90 -23.58
CA ALA A 41 -20.88 6.35 -22.66
C ALA A 41 -20.32 6.80 -21.32
N LEU A 42 -20.86 7.88 -20.75
CA LEU A 42 -20.49 8.43 -19.45
C LEU A 42 -21.62 8.22 -18.45
N PHE A 43 -21.25 7.93 -17.19
CA PHE A 43 -22.17 7.75 -16.08
C PHE A 43 -21.53 8.23 -14.78
N TYR A 44 -22.25 8.97 -13.92
CA TYR A 44 -21.77 9.29 -12.59
C TYR A 44 -22.27 8.24 -11.58
N ASN A 45 -21.37 7.47 -11.02
CA ASN A 45 -21.67 6.39 -10.08
C ASN A 45 -21.68 6.92 -8.64
N PHE A 46 -22.83 6.80 -7.95
CA PHE A 46 -23.00 7.24 -6.57
C PHE A 46 -22.26 6.36 -5.56
N ASP A 47 -22.11 5.08 -5.84
CA ASP A 47 -21.39 4.15 -4.94
C ASP A 47 -19.89 4.48 -4.92
N PHE A 48 -19.33 4.80 -6.08
CA PHE A 48 -17.92 5.14 -6.24
C PHE A 48 -17.65 6.66 -6.21
N LYS A 49 -18.71 7.49 -6.23
CA LYS A 49 -18.60 8.96 -6.25
C LYS A 49 -17.72 9.49 -7.38
N THR A 50 -17.70 8.83 -8.52
CA THR A 50 -16.87 9.16 -9.67
C THR A 50 -17.63 9.07 -10.98
N ILE A 51 -17.12 9.77 -12.00
CA ILE A 51 -17.59 9.57 -13.38
C ILE A 51 -16.96 8.26 -13.88
N GLU A 52 -17.78 7.49 -14.58
CA GLU A 52 -17.35 6.29 -15.28
C GLU A 52 -17.56 6.46 -16.78
N PHE A 53 -16.73 5.79 -17.57
CA PHE A 53 -16.96 5.64 -19.00
C PHE A 53 -16.96 4.15 -19.36
N PHE A 54 -17.75 3.82 -20.38
CA PHE A 54 -17.77 2.45 -20.90
C PHE A 54 -16.76 2.31 -22.04
N ASP A 55 -15.76 1.43 -21.86
CA ASP A 55 -14.66 1.24 -22.84
C ASP A 55 -15.04 0.31 -24.01
N GLY A 56 -16.26 -0.23 -23.99
CA GLY A 56 -16.76 -1.23 -24.94
C GLY A 56 -16.83 -2.63 -24.35
N ASN A 57 -16.18 -2.87 -23.22
CA ASN A 57 -16.10 -4.16 -22.55
C ASN A 57 -16.62 -4.06 -21.10
N SER A 58 -16.25 -2.98 -20.42
CA SER A 58 -16.58 -2.75 -19.01
C SER A 58 -16.67 -1.25 -18.70
N TRP A 59 -17.35 -0.94 -17.59
CA TRP A 59 -17.33 0.40 -17.04
C TRP A 59 -15.99 0.66 -16.35
N ARG A 60 -15.30 1.72 -16.78
CA ARG A 60 -14.05 2.22 -16.22
C ARG A 60 -14.31 3.52 -15.46
N GLN A 61 -13.78 3.63 -14.28
CA GLN A 61 -13.83 4.89 -13.54
C GLN A 61 -12.95 5.92 -14.25
N VAL A 62 -13.48 7.13 -14.42
CA VAL A 62 -12.65 8.30 -14.69
C VAL A 62 -12.03 8.68 -13.35
N ASP A 63 -10.98 8.00 -13.01
CA ASP A 63 -10.19 8.35 -11.86
C ASP A 63 -9.54 9.72 -12.11
N ASN A 64 -9.41 10.54 -11.08
CA ASN A 64 -8.64 11.77 -11.18
C ASN A 64 -7.16 11.40 -11.17
N THR A 65 -6.72 10.80 -12.27
CA THR A 65 -5.40 10.20 -12.45
C THR A 65 -4.25 11.20 -12.46
N THR A 66 -4.54 12.49 -12.32
CA THR A 66 -3.51 13.48 -12.02
C THR A 66 -3.07 13.45 -10.56
N THR A 67 -3.82 12.81 -9.68
CA THR A 67 -3.43 12.51 -8.31
C THR A 67 -3.37 11.00 -8.14
N ARG A 68 -2.19 10.43 -8.26
CA ARG A 68 -1.85 9.11 -7.71
C ARG A 68 -2.36 9.07 -6.27
N GLY A 69 -2.82 7.94 -5.78
CA GLY A 69 -3.30 7.89 -4.42
C GLY A 69 -4.19 6.70 -4.09
N ARG A 70 -3.99 5.59 -4.76
CA ARG A 70 -4.55 4.31 -4.31
C ARG A 70 -3.61 3.66 -3.32
N ALA A 71 -4.14 3.32 -2.14
CA ALA A 71 -3.49 2.40 -1.23
C ALA A 71 -4.18 1.05 -1.33
N LEU A 72 -3.41 -0.01 -1.50
CA LEU A 72 -3.87 -1.39 -1.51
C LEU A 72 -3.45 -2.08 -0.22
N MET A 73 -4.31 -2.98 0.26
CA MET A 73 -4.05 -3.89 1.37
C MET A 73 -4.14 -5.33 0.86
N PHE A 74 -3.18 -6.18 1.22
CA PHE A 74 -3.07 -7.54 0.74
C PHE A 74 -3.25 -8.54 1.87
N GLY A 75 -4.18 -9.49 1.67
CA GLY A 75 -4.41 -10.64 2.53
C GLY A 75 -4.61 -10.28 3.99
N GLY A 76 -4.20 -11.15 4.85
CA GLY A 76 -4.26 -10.98 6.29
C GLY A 76 -4.86 -12.17 7.01
N PHE A 77 -5.07 -12.01 8.31
CA PHE A 77 -5.49 -13.07 9.19
C PHE A 77 -6.49 -12.55 10.23
N ASP A 78 -7.59 -13.28 10.38
CA ASP A 78 -8.45 -13.24 11.57
C ASP A 78 -8.76 -14.68 11.99
N VAL A 79 -8.61 -14.97 13.26
CA VAL A 79 -8.59 -16.36 13.80
C VAL A 79 -9.88 -17.13 13.48
N PRO A 80 -9.80 -18.30 12.82
CA PRO A 80 -8.62 -18.99 12.29
C PRO A 80 -8.36 -18.76 10.79
N ALA A 81 -9.07 -17.81 10.16
CA ALA A 81 -9.12 -17.62 8.73
C ALA A 81 -7.91 -16.85 8.16
N LEU A 82 -7.43 -17.29 7.00
CA LEU A 82 -6.50 -16.54 6.13
C LEU A 82 -7.28 -15.94 4.98
N PHE A 83 -7.02 -14.69 4.66
CA PHE A 83 -7.70 -13.98 3.58
C PHE A 83 -6.81 -13.90 2.34
N SER A 84 -7.43 -14.01 1.17
CA SER A 84 -6.82 -13.72 -0.14
C SER A 84 -7.18 -12.35 -0.65
N ASP A 85 -8.12 -11.68 -0.01
CA ASP A 85 -8.66 -10.40 -0.47
C ASP A 85 -7.56 -9.36 -0.66
N ILE A 86 -7.65 -8.65 -1.75
CA ILE A 86 -6.94 -7.39 -1.98
C ILE A 86 -7.99 -6.30 -1.91
N ASP A 87 -7.84 -5.41 -0.96
CA ASP A 87 -8.70 -4.27 -0.79
C ASP A 87 -7.96 -2.97 -1.13
N PHE A 88 -8.69 -1.92 -1.48
CA PHE A 88 -8.09 -0.61 -1.73
C PHE A 88 -8.91 0.53 -1.15
N VAL A 89 -8.22 1.64 -0.91
CA VAL A 89 -8.82 2.95 -0.65
C VAL A 89 -8.24 4.00 -1.60
N ASN A 90 -9.02 5.00 -1.93
CA ASN A 90 -8.49 6.23 -2.52
C ASN A 90 -8.07 7.17 -1.39
N ILE A 91 -6.78 7.42 -1.25
CA ILE A 91 -6.22 8.21 -0.14
C ILE A 91 -6.71 9.67 -0.14
N ALA A 92 -7.08 10.20 -1.29
CA ALA A 92 -7.58 11.56 -1.41
C ALA A 92 -9.01 11.72 -0.86
N SER A 93 -9.83 10.67 -0.93
CA SER A 93 -11.20 10.65 -0.44
C SER A 93 -11.35 9.74 0.78
N GLN A 94 -11.90 10.25 1.87
CA GLN A 94 -12.22 9.46 3.05
C GLN A 94 -13.28 8.39 2.73
N GLY A 95 -13.15 7.20 3.32
CA GLY A 95 -14.14 6.12 3.18
C GLY A 95 -13.57 4.75 3.46
N ASN A 96 -14.43 3.75 3.42
CA ASN A 96 -14.10 2.36 3.65
C ASN A 96 -13.34 1.74 2.47
N THR A 97 -12.64 0.64 2.71
CA THR A 97 -12.04 -0.15 1.63
C THR A 97 -13.10 -0.67 0.67
N GLN A 98 -12.65 -0.85 -0.56
CA GLN A 98 -13.39 -1.54 -1.60
C GLN A 98 -12.59 -2.74 -2.07
N HIS A 99 -13.29 -3.82 -2.40
CA HIS A 99 -12.65 -5.02 -2.92
C HIS A 99 -12.00 -4.72 -4.28
N PHE A 100 -10.74 -5.10 -4.40
CA PHE A 100 -9.92 -4.91 -5.60
C PHE A 100 -9.83 -6.19 -6.44
N GLY A 101 -9.67 -7.33 -5.78
CA GLY A 101 -9.46 -8.66 -6.33
C GLY A 101 -8.84 -9.57 -5.28
N ASP A 102 -8.29 -10.70 -5.70
CA ASP A 102 -7.74 -11.73 -4.82
C ASP A 102 -6.29 -12.04 -5.15
N LEU A 103 -5.50 -12.36 -4.12
CA LEU A 103 -4.22 -13.06 -4.23
C LEU A 103 -4.42 -14.49 -4.72
N SER A 104 -3.37 -15.12 -5.20
CA SER A 104 -3.37 -16.52 -5.62
C SER A 104 -3.74 -17.49 -4.48
N ALA A 105 -3.53 -17.11 -3.25
CA ALA A 105 -3.91 -17.87 -2.05
C ALA A 105 -4.12 -16.98 -0.82
N GLY A 106 -4.92 -17.44 0.12
CA GLY A 106 -5.06 -16.80 1.44
C GLY A 106 -3.73 -16.80 2.19
N THR A 107 -3.32 -15.63 2.68
CA THR A 107 -1.98 -15.43 3.24
C THR A 107 -1.94 -14.40 4.36
N ARG A 108 -0.88 -14.47 5.15
CA ARG A 108 -0.48 -13.47 6.15
C ARG A 108 1.05 -13.36 6.21
N MET A 109 1.55 -12.37 6.92
CA MET A 109 3.00 -12.20 7.17
C MET A 109 3.86 -12.00 5.92
N GLY A 110 3.26 -11.82 4.74
CA GLY A 110 3.94 -11.33 3.57
C GLY A 110 4.24 -9.83 3.72
N ASN A 111 4.98 -9.30 2.78
CA ASN A 111 5.13 -7.84 2.67
C ASN A 111 5.10 -7.42 1.20
N SER A 112 4.87 -6.13 0.99
CA SER A 112 4.53 -5.60 -0.32
C SER A 112 5.26 -4.31 -0.62
N PHE A 113 5.50 -4.07 -1.90
CA PHE A 113 5.96 -2.80 -2.43
C PHE A 113 5.26 -2.49 -3.76
N ALA A 114 5.36 -1.27 -4.21
CA ALA A 114 4.76 -0.85 -5.48
C ALA A 114 5.63 0.14 -6.24
N ASN A 115 5.36 0.24 -7.54
CA ASN A 115 5.64 1.44 -8.30
C ASN A 115 4.32 2.12 -8.70
N GLU A 116 4.37 3.05 -9.65
CA GLU A 116 3.18 3.78 -10.11
C GLU A 116 2.11 2.91 -10.77
N THR A 117 2.46 1.71 -11.19
CA THR A 117 1.57 0.85 -12.00
C THR A 117 1.31 -0.51 -11.38
N ARG A 118 2.28 -1.09 -10.68
CA ARG A 118 2.22 -2.44 -10.13
C ARG A 118 2.35 -2.45 -8.64
N GLY A 119 1.43 -3.14 -7.96
CA GLY A 119 1.56 -3.56 -6.57
C GLY A 119 2.06 -5.00 -6.52
N ILE A 120 3.11 -5.28 -5.77
CA ILE A 120 3.76 -6.58 -5.66
C ILE A 120 3.69 -7.05 -4.22
N HIS A 121 3.26 -8.30 -4.03
CA HIS A 121 3.20 -8.97 -2.74
C HIS A 121 4.07 -10.23 -2.77
N GLY A 122 4.89 -10.44 -1.76
CA GLY A 122 5.80 -11.57 -1.71
C GLY A 122 5.75 -12.37 -0.43
N CYS A 123 6.08 -13.65 -0.55
CA CYS A 123 6.25 -14.62 0.52
C CYS A 123 4.99 -14.93 1.30
N LEU A 124 4.33 -15.98 0.88
CA LEU A 124 3.04 -16.42 1.41
C LEU A 124 3.22 -17.36 2.61
N TYR A 125 2.51 -17.09 3.71
CA TYR A 125 2.32 -18.01 4.82
C TYR A 125 0.94 -18.72 4.66
N PRO A 126 0.76 -20.01 4.95
CA PRO A 126 1.63 -20.85 5.80
C PRO A 126 2.74 -21.60 5.07
N SER A 127 2.79 -21.53 3.77
CA SER A 127 3.66 -22.41 2.97
C SER A 127 5.13 -22.02 3.02
N ASN A 128 5.51 -20.87 3.62
CA ASN A 128 6.86 -20.31 3.53
C ASN A 128 7.40 -20.33 2.10
N THR A 129 6.53 -19.99 1.14
CA THR A 129 6.90 -19.98 -0.26
C THR A 129 7.69 -18.72 -0.58
N ALA A 130 8.53 -18.82 -1.58
CA ALA A 130 9.21 -17.67 -2.15
C ALA A 130 8.35 -16.92 -3.19
N ASN A 131 7.10 -17.34 -3.40
CA ASN A 131 6.20 -16.84 -4.43
C ASN A 131 5.98 -15.34 -4.34
N ILE A 132 5.85 -14.74 -5.50
CA ILE A 132 5.56 -13.32 -5.66
C ILE A 132 4.32 -13.18 -6.54
N ASP A 133 3.33 -12.44 -6.07
CA ASP A 133 2.14 -12.05 -6.81
C ASP A 133 2.18 -10.57 -7.17
N TYR A 134 1.55 -10.17 -8.26
CA TYR A 134 1.41 -8.75 -8.58
C TYR A 134 0.04 -8.39 -9.13
N VAL A 135 -0.31 -7.13 -8.98
CA VAL A 135 -1.52 -6.52 -9.55
C VAL A 135 -1.17 -5.25 -10.33
N THR A 136 -2.02 -4.90 -11.30
CA THR A 136 -1.98 -3.58 -11.93
C THR A 136 -2.89 -2.63 -11.16
N ILE A 137 -2.33 -1.66 -10.44
CA ILE A 137 -3.05 -0.82 -9.48
C ILE A 137 -4.23 -0.06 -10.12
N ALA A 138 -4.08 0.37 -11.35
CA ALA A 138 -5.11 1.17 -12.04
C ALA A 138 -6.35 0.36 -12.47
N SER A 139 -6.21 -0.95 -12.74
CA SER A 139 -7.28 -1.71 -13.39
C SER A 139 -8.19 -2.53 -12.48
N GLY A 140 -7.77 -2.81 -11.25
CA GLY A 140 -8.47 -3.78 -10.41
C GLY A 140 -8.37 -5.22 -10.99
N GLY A 141 -8.67 -6.20 -10.16
CA GLY A 141 -8.69 -7.61 -10.53
C GLY A 141 -7.70 -8.45 -9.73
N ASN A 142 -7.78 -9.77 -9.93
CA ASN A 142 -6.98 -10.72 -9.18
C ASN A 142 -5.48 -10.59 -9.48
N ALA A 143 -4.69 -10.94 -8.49
CA ALA A 143 -3.25 -10.99 -8.63
C ALA A 143 -2.82 -12.06 -9.65
N ILE A 144 -1.72 -11.79 -10.28
CA ILE A 144 -1.07 -12.68 -11.25
C ILE A 144 0.26 -13.11 -10.64
N ASP A 145 0.55 -14.40 -10.74
CA ASP A 145 1.85 -14.93 -10.37
C ASP A 145 2.97 -14.21 -11.15
N TRP A 146 3.97 -13.73 -10.43
CA TRP A 146 5.13 -13.06 -11.03
C TRP A 146 5.94 -13.99 -11.95
N GLY A 147 5.83 -15.30 -11.73
CA GLY A 147 6.54 -16.33 -12.49
C GLY A 147 7.98 -16.53 -12.05
N ALA A 148 8.37 -15.96 -10.93
CA ALA A 148 9.69 -16.14 -10.35
C ALA A 148 9.62 -15.95 -8.83
N ASP A 149 10.49 -16.64 -8.12
CA ASP A 149 10.55 -16.66 -6.67
C ASP A 149 11.69 -15.78 -6.14
N ARG A 150 11.62 -15.46 -4.84
CA ARG A 150 12.77 -14.95 -4.10
C ARG A 150 13.90 -15.99 -4.10
N THR A 151 15.13 -15.52 -3.94
CA THR A 151 16.28 -16.41 -3.77
C THR A 151 16.21 -17.22 -2.47
N THR A 152 15.49 -16.69 -1.48
CA THR A 152 15.32 -17.31 -0.17
C THR A 152 13.87 -17.25 0.26
N SER A 153 13.29 -18.38 0.67
CA SER A 153 11.97 -18.41 1.29
C SER A 153 12.02 -17.73 2.65
N ALA A 154 11.25 -16.67 2.82
CA ALA A 154 11.19 -15.93 4.08
C ALA A 154 9.81 -15.31 4.26
N GLN A 155 9.36 -15.21 5.50
CA GLN A 155 8.16 -14.47 5.91
C GLN A 155 8.55 -13.30 6.81
N GLN A 156 7.67 -12.31 6.93
CA GLN A 156 7.89 -11.15 7.80
C GLN A 156 9.12 -10.31 7.39
N GLN A 157 9.44 -10.34 6.11
CA GLN A 157 10.50 -9.53 5.50
C GLN A 157 10.10 -8.06 5.43
N GLY A 158 11.09 -7.19 5.26
CA GLY A 158 10.90 -5.81 4.84
C GLY A 158 10.66 -5.73 3.33
N ALA A 159 9.91 -4.73 2.91
CA ALA A 159 9.66 -4.48 1.50
C ALA A 159 9.66 -2.98 1.21
N LEU A 160 10.29 -2.61 0.09
CA LEU A 160 10.44 -1.21 -0.30
C LEU A 160 10.74 -1.09 -1.80
N ALA A 161 10.39 0.02 -2.44
CA ALA A 161 10.64 0.17 -3.87
C ALA A 161 10.92 1.62 -4.30
N THR A 162 11.59 1.73 -5.43
CA THR A 162 11.60 2.93 -6.28
C THR A 162 10.70 2.70 -7.49
N SER A 163 10.67 3.65 -8.43
CA SER A 163 9.88 3.51 -9.66
C SER A 163 10.27 2.31 -10.53
N THR A 164 11.52 1.83 -10.41
CA THR A 164 12.04 0.75 -11.26
C THR A 164 12.35 -0.53 -10.51
N ARG A 165 12.78 -0.43 -9.26
CA ARG A 165 13.33 -1.54 -8.51
C ARG A 165 12.57 -1.81 -7.22
N GLY A 166 12.12 -3.05 -7.04
CA GLY A 166 11.52 -3.54 -5.81
C GLY A 166 12.50 -4.41 -5.02
N ILE A 167 12.49 -4.29 -3.71
CA ILE A 167 13.43 -4.92 -2.80
C ILE A 167 12.67 -5.65 -1.70
N PHE A 168 13.05 -6.89 -1.46
CA PHE A 168 12.72 -7.66 -0.27
C PHE A 168 13.96 -7.81 0.61
N ALA A 169 13.84 -7.57 1.89
CA ALA A 169 14.98 -7.59 2.81
C ALA A 169 14.70 -8.45 4.03
N GLY A 170 15.64 -9.32 4.37
CA GLY A 170 15.56 -10.18 5.55
C GLY A 170 14.35 -11.11 5.56
N GLY A 171 13.75 -11.29 6.72
CA GLY A 171 12.66 -12.22 7.00
C GLY A 171 13.13 -13.33 7.94
N ALA A 172 12.31 -14.38 8.13
CA ALA A 172 12.58 -15.43 9.09
C ALA A 172 14.00 -16.04 8.93
N SER A 173 14.88 -15.68 9.85
CA SER A 173 16.24 -16.25 9.99
C SER A 173 17.21 -15.96 8.84
N THR A 174 16.96 -14.92 8.03
CA THR A 174 17.87 -14.51 6.95
C THR A 174 18.17 -13.03 6.99
N ASN A 175 19.38 -12.66 6.50
CA ASN A 175 19.78 -11.28 6.26
C ASN A 175 19.78 -10.91 4.77
N VAL A 176 19.45 -11.84 3.88
CA VAL A 176 19.51 -11.67 2.43
C VAL A 176 18.58 -10.53 1.98
N ILE A 177 19.10 -9.68 1.11
CA ILE A 177 18.35 -8.65 0.39
C ILE A 177 18.26 -9.08 -1.07
N ASP A 178 17.04 -9.25 -1.56
CA ASP A 178 16.75 -9.55 -2.95
C ASP A 178 16.10 -8.35 -3.65
N TYR A 179 16.27 -8.24 -4.96
CA TYR A 179 15.56 -7.25 -5.76
C TYR A 179 14.99 -7.81 -7.06
N ILE A 180 13.98 -7.12 -7.55
CA ILE A 180 13.40 -7.32 -8.89
C ILE A 180 13.35 -5.99 -9.64
N GLU A 181 13.44 -6.06 -10.97
CA GLU A 181 13.10 -4.92 -11.83
C GLU A 181 11.58 -4.96 -12.09
N ILE A 182 10.84 -3.97 -11.59
CA ILE A 182 9.37 -4.00 -11.56
C ILE A 182 8.73 -3.98 -12.95
N SER A 183 9.41 -3.42 -13.94
CA SER A 183 8.89 -3.34 -15.32
C SER A 183 8.90 -4.67 -16.06
N THR A 184 9.76 -5.60 -15.65
CA THR A 184 9.94 -6.89 -16.29
C THR A 184 9.68 -8.02 -15.30
N THR A 185 8.90 -9.02 -15.68
CA THR A 185 8.77 -10.23 -14.87
C THR A 185 10.04 -11.07 -15.03
N GLY A 186 10.73 -11.33 -13.95
CA GLY A 186 11.99 -12.08 -13.96
C GLY A 186 12.40 -12.49 -12.55
N ASN A 187 13.41 -13.34 -12.47
CA ASN A 187 13.88 -13.88 -11.20
C ASN A 187 14.38 -12.77 -10.26
N CYS A 188 14.15 -12.97 -8.99
CA CYS A 188 14.84 -12.20 -7.97
C CYS A 188 16.34 -12.36 -8.13
N THR A 189 17.04 -11.28 -7.90
CA THR A 189 18.50 -11.24 -7.94
C THR A 189 19.00 -10.80 -6.59
N ASP A 190 20.05 -11.43 -6.12
CA ASP A 190 20.74 -11.02 -4.92
C ASP A 190 21.20 -9.56 -5.03
N PHE A 191 20.88 -8.78 -4.00
CA PHE A 191 21.27 -7.38 -3.86
C PHE A 191 22.45 -7.23 -2.91
N GLY A 192 22.48 -8.02 -1.83
CA GLY A 192 23.41 -7.99 -0.73
C GLY A 192 22.73 -8.41 0.58
N ASP A 193 23.28 -8.03 1.71
CA ASP A 193 22.83 -8.47 3.03
C ASP A 193 22.51 -7.31 3.98
N LEU A 194 21.53 -7.51 4.87
CA LEU A 194 21.35 -6.72 6.07
C LEU A 194 22.52 -6.94 7.04
N THR A 195 22.77 -5.98 7.91
CA THR A 195 23.81 -6.11 8.94
C THR A 195 23.51 -7.21 9.96
N THR A 196 22.23 -7.57 10.13
CA THR A 196 21.78 -8.62 11.04
C THR A 196 20.55 -9.32 10.48
N ALA A 197 20.50 -10.65 10.58
CA ALA A 197 19.29 -11.43 10.25
C ALA A 197 18.16 -11.06 11.21
N ARG A 198 16.99 -10.68 10.66
CA ARG A 198 15.83 -10.30 11.46
C ARG A 198 14.54 -10.34 10.65
N ARG A 199 13.42 -10.47 11.35
CA ARG A 199 12.05 -10.53 10.82
C ARG A 199 11.13 -9.54 11.50
N ASN A 200 9.87 -9.45 11.07
CA ASN A 200 8.91 -8.43 11.49
C ASN A 200 9.42 -7.02 11.24
N ILE A 201 10.15 -6.87 10.17
CA ILE A 201 10.75 -5.63 9.70
C ILE A 201 9.88 -5.01 8.62
N ASP A 202 10.06 -3.72 8.42
CA ASP A 202 9.51 -3.01 7.28
C ASP A 202 10.49 -1.94 6.82
N GLY A 203 10.22 -1.34 5.68
CA GLY A 203 11.10 -0.34 5.11
C GLY A 203 10.37 0.70 4.29
N PHE A 204 11.08 1.76 3.97
CA PHE A 204 10.63 2.81 3.07
C PHE A 204 11.76 3.30 2.19
N THR A 205 11.41 4.00 1.13
CA THR A 205 12.39 4.59 0.21
C THR A 205 12.17 6.09 0.03
N SER A 206 13.26 6.79 -0.18
CA SER A 206 13.32 7.99 -1.01
C SER A 206 13.74 7.57 -2.44
N PRO A 207 13.80 8.47 -3.41
CA PRO A 207 14.24 8.12 -4.77
C PRO A 207 15.62 7.46 -4.87
N THR A 208 16.47 7.61 -3.86
CA THR A 208 17.86 7.11 -3.87
C THR A 208 18.20 6.13 -2.76
N ARG A 209 17.55 6.25 -1.60
CA ARG A 209 17.88 5.50 -0.39
C ARG A 209 16.71 4.66 0.07
N GLY A 210 16.98 3.40 0.39
CA GLY A 210 16.09 2.53 1.14
C GLY A 210 16.53 2.43 2.60
N VAL A 211 15.58 2.51 3.53
CA VAL A 211 15.79 2.33 4.96
C VAL A 211 14.97 1.15 5.43
N ILE A 212 15.62 0.23 6.12
CA ILE A 212 15.03 -0.99 6.68
C ILE A 212 15.21 -0.95 8.19
N SER A 213 14.13 -1.04 8.92
CA SER A 213 14.17 -0.81 10.37
C SER A 213 13.29 -1.75 11.16
N ALA A 214 13.50 -1.75 12.45
CA ALA A 214 12.79 -2.58 13.41
C ALA A 214 13.08 -4.07 13.28
N GLY A 215 12.21 -4.87 13.85
CA GLY A 215 12.25 -6.32 13.75
C GLY A 215 12.84 -6.98 14.97
N GLY A 216 12.96 -8.28 14.87
CA GLY A 216 13.50 -9.09 15.95
C GLY A 216 13.84 -10.51 15.49
N GLU A 217 14.43 -11.26 16.36
CA GLU A 217 14.67 -12.69 16.21
C GLU A 217 13.65 -13.49 17.05
N PHE A 218 13.43 -14.72 16.66
CA PHE A 218 12.61 -15.64 17.46
C PHE A 218 13.49 -16.29 18.55
N PRO A 219 13.05 -16.45 19.81
CA PRO A 219 11.68 -16.27 20.26
C PRO A 219 11.33 -14.86 20.75
N HIS A 220 12.22 -13.94 21.12
CA HIS A 220 11.78 -12.72 21.78
C HIS A 220 12.81 -11.57 21.88
N SER A 221 13.69 -11.36 20.90
CA SER A 221 14.50 -10.14 20.91
C SER A 221 14.03 -9.16 19.83
N ASN A 222 13.59 -7.97 20.22
CA ASN A 222 13.42 -6.89 19.26
C ASN A 222 14.78 -6.18 19.08
N HIS A 223 15.07 -5.82 17.82
CA HIS A 223 16.27 -5.07 17.49
C HIS A 223 15.93 -3.57 17.37
N GLN A 224 16.88 -2.76 17.78
CA GLN A 224 16.85 -1.32 17.52
C GLN A 224 17.49 -0.99 16.17
N THR A 225 18.09 -1.98 15.55
CA THR A 225 18.91 -1.87 14.34
C THR A 225 18.15 -1.26 13.17
N THR A 226 18.73 -0.25 12.58
CA THR A 226 18.26 0.34 11.32
C THR A 226 19.40 0.35 10.32
N ASP A 227 19.11 -0.20 9.15
CA ASP A 227 20.01 -0.27 8.02
C ASP A 227 19.55 0.63 6.89
N PHE A 228 20.49 1.10 6.07
CA PHE A 228 20.17 1.73 4.82
C PHE A 228 20.93 1.09 3.64
N ILE A 229 20.33 1.22 2.47
CA ILE A 229 20.89 0.82 1.18
C ILE A 229 20.80 1.97 0.19
N THR A 230 21.70 1.99 -0.78
CA THR A 230 21.55 2.82 -1.97
C THR A 230 20.86 2.00 -3.04
N VAL A 231 19.58 2.28 -3.35
CA VAL A 231 18.77 1.39 -4.19
C VAL A 231 19.32 1.21 -5.60
N ALA A 232 20.00 2.21 -6.14
CA ALA A 232 20.56 2.15 -7.49
C ALA A 232 21.79 1.23 -7.59
N SER A 233 22.55 1.03 -6.50
CA SER A 233 23.76 0.21 -6.49
C SER A 233 23.57 -1.00 -5.57
N LYS A 234 23.95 -2.18 -6.06
CA LYS A 234 23.97 -3.38 -5.24
C LYS A 234 25.03 -3.28 -4.15
N GLY A 235 24.83 -4.00 -3.08
CA GLY A 235 25.78 -4.12 -1.98
C GLY A 235 25.09 -4.30 -0.65
N ASN A 236 25.86 -4.65 0.36
CA ASN A 236 25.36 -4.85 1.70
C ASN A 236 24.85 -3.56 2.31
N ALA A 237 23.85 -3.68 3.16
CA ALA A 237 23.32 -2.59 3.92
C ALA A 237 24.34 -2.02 4.90
N THR A 238 24.21 -0.77 5.22
CA THR A 238 25.05 -0.07 6.19
C THR A 238 24.19 0.27 7.41
N LEU A 239 24.69 -0.06 8.59
CA LEU A 239 24.07 0.29 9.86
C LEU A 239 24.09 1.81 10.06
N ILE A 240 22.94 2.37 10.42
CA ILE A 240 22.82 3.80 10.78
C ILE A 240 22.44 4.03 12.24
N GLY A 241 22.36 2.95 13.03
CA GLY A 241 22.12 3.01 14.47
C GLY A 241 20.68 2.76 14.88
N ASP A 242 20.37 3.13 16.11
CA ASP A 242 19.10 2.88 16.78
C ASP A 242 18.24 4.12 16.71
N ILE A 243 17.37 4.21 15.74
CA ILE A 243 16.63 5.44 15.48
C ILE A 243 15.19 5.45 16.00
N ILE A 244 14.61 4.28 16.26
CA ILE A 244 13.21 4.16 16.68
C ILE A 244 13.01 3.41 18.00
N GLY A 245 14.05 2.81 18.56
CA GLY A 245 14.00 1.95 19.75
C GLY A 245 13.64 0.50 19.42
N GLU A 246 13.58 -0.35 20.44
CA GLU A 246 13.23 -1.77 20.33
C GLU A 246 11.78 -1.95 19.90
N ILE A 247 11.56 -2.32 18.64
CA ILE A 247 10.23 -2.41 18.06
C ILE A 247 10.21 -3.42 16.90
N SER A 248 9.10 -4.13 16.75
CA SER A 248 8.83 -5.02 15.62
C SER A 248 7.42 -4.81 15.08
N GLY A 249 7.12 -5.29 13.88
CA GLY A 249 5.80 -5.21 13.29
C GLY A 249 5.29 -3.80 13.04
N VAL A 250 6.19 -2.83 12.86
CA VAL A 250 5.85 -1.49 12.36
C VAL A 250 5.34 -1.58 10.92
N ARG A 251 4.65 -0.53 10.47
CA ARG A 251 4.44 -0.28 9.04
C ARG A 251 5.01 1.07 8.65
N CYS A 252 5.61 1.08 7.47
CA CYS A 252 6.32 2.23 6.98
C CYS A 252 5.60 2.88 5.80
N PHE A 253 5.74 4.19 5.70
CA PHE A 253 5.35 4.99 4.53
C PHE A 253 6.33 6.14 4.36
N SER A 254 6.33 6.81 3.22
CA SER A 254 7.35 7.84 2.96
C SER A 254 6.88 8.95 2.04
N SER A 255 7.41 10.13 2.28
CA SER A 255 7.53 11.19 1.29
C SER A 255 8.90 11.13 0.60
N SER A 256 9.11 11.97 -0.41
CA SER A 256 10.42 12.07 -1.09
C SER A 256 11.58 12.48 -0.16
N VAL A 257 11.28 13.08 0.99
CA VAL A 257 12.28 13.64 1.93
C VAL A 257 12.32 12.96 3.29
N ALA A 258 11.27 12.22 3.68
CA ALA A 258 11.17 11.62 4.99
C ALA A 258 10.45 10.28 4.95
N GLY A 259 10.84 9.39 5.84
CA GLY A 259 10.14 8.15 6.12
C GLY A 259 9.47 8.18 7.49
N TYR A 260 8.45 7.35 7.62
CA TYR A 260 7.61 7.28 8.80
C TYR A 260 7.46 5.83 9.25
N PHE A 261 7.46 5.64 10.56
CA PHE A 261 7.28 4.35 11.22
C PHE A 261 6.04 4.44 12.08
N ALA A 262 5.04 3.64 11.81
CA ALA A 262 3.75 3.70 12.49
C ALA A 262 3.40 2.40 13.22
N GLY A 263 2.87 2.53 14.43
CA GLY A 263 2.47 1.42 15.28
C GLY A 263 3.64 0.55 15.72
N GLY A 264 3.40 -0.75 15.81
CA GLY A 264 4.41 -1.74 16.15
C GLY A 264 4.24 -2.39 17.51
N TYR A 265 5.21 -3.17 17.91
CA TYR A 265 5.20 -3.99 19.11
C TYR A 265 6.55 -3.89 19.86
N ASN A 266 6.48 -3.49 21.10
CA ASN A 266 7.55 -3.67 22.07
C ASN A 266 7.16 -4.85 22.98
N PRO A 267 8.09 -5.71 23.46
CA PRO A 267 7.71 -6.90 24.21
C PRO A 267 6.60 -6.69 25.23
N GLY A 268 5.44 -7.32 24.96
CA GLY A 268 4.22 -7.24 25.76
C GLY A 268 3.21 -6.16 25.36
N VAL A 269 3.56 -5.15 24.56
CA VAL A 269 2.68 -4.00 24.30
C VAL A 269 2.67 -3.61 22.83
N SER A 270 1.48 -3.49 22.24
CA SER A 270 1.30 -2.80 20.95
C SER A 270 1.41 -1.28 21.13
N LEU A 271 1.89 -0.60 20.12
CA LEU A 271 2.21 0.83 20.17
C LEU A 271 1.31 1.64 19.22
N SER A 272 0.99 2.88 19.62
CA SER A 272 0.26 3.83 18.78
C SER A 272 1.17 4.79 18.03
N ARG A 273 2.39 5.00 18.50
CA ARG A 273 3.30 6.06 18.05
C ARG A 273 3.58 6.04 16.55
N VAL A 274 3.65 7.22 15.95
CA VAL A 274 4.18 7.47 14.61
C VAL A 274 5.44 8.29 14.75
N LYS A 275 6.54 7.82 14.19
CA LYS A 275 7.82 8.51 14.19
C LYS A 275 8.24 8.88 12.78
N ARG A 276 8.95 10.00 12.63
CA ARG A 276 9.43 10.54 11.36
C ARG A 276 10.95 10.65 11.34
N MET A 277 11.56 10.26 10.23
CA MET A 277 12.98 10.37 9.96
C MET A 277 13.23 11.10 8.64
N VAL A 278 14.20 12.02 8.61
CA VAL A 278 14.64 12.66 7.37
C VAL A 278 15.61 11.73 6.64
N THR A 279 15.27 11.33 5.42
CA THR A 279 16.02 10.33 4.65
C THR A 279 17.42 10.80 4.24
N ALA A 280 17.59 12.12 4.02
CA ALA A 280 18.88 12.67 3.59
C ALA A 280 19.93 12.67 4.72
N SER A 281 19.53 12.96 5.94
CA SER A 281 20.45 13.07 7.09
C SER A 281 20.66 11.75 7.82
N LEU A 282 19.75 10.78 7.67
CA LEU A 282 19.77 9.51 8.39
C LEU A 282 19.92 9.67 9.93
N GLY A 283 19.39 10.76 10.47
CA GLY A 283 19.40 11.03 11.91
C GLY A 283 18.29 10.29 12.62
N ASN A 284 18.28 10.43 13.96
CA ASN A 284 17.25 9.82 14.80
C ASN A 284 15.84 10.20 14.37
N ALA A 285 14.93 9.24 14.47
CA ALA A 285 13.52 9.51 14.25
C ALA A 285 12.93 10.31 15.42
N ILE A 286 12.18 11.34 15.08
CA ILE A 286 11.48 12.18 16.04
C ILE A 286 10.02 11.74 16.16
N ASP A 287 9.40 12.08 17.25
CA ASP A 287 7.95 11.90 17.44
C ASP A 287 7.18 12.73 16.44
N PHE A 288 6.13 12.14 15.85
CA PHE A 288 5.32 12.78 14.81
C PHE A 288 3.84 12.80 15.15
N GLY A 289 3.35 11.84 15.93
CA GLY A 289 1.99 11.70 16.39
C GLY A 289 1.65 10.25 16.75
N ASP A 290 0.35 9.96 16.92
CA ASP A 290 -0.15 8.65 17.32
C ASP A 290 -1.28 8.16 16.41
N LEU A 291 -1.36 6.84 16.24
CA LEU A 291 -2.54 6.14 15.72
C LEU A 291 -3.69 6.26 16.73
N SER A 292 -4.92 6.20 16.27
CA SER A 292 -6.12 6.23 17.14
C SER A 292 -6.16 5.05 18.13
N LEU A 293 -5.57 3.93 17.77
CA LEU A 293 -5.47 2.73 18.58
C LEU A 293 -4.09 2.08 18.43
N ALA A 294 -3.49 1.68 19.56
CA ALA A 294 -2.21 0.97 19.57
C ALA A 294 -2.34 -0.39 18.88
N ARG A 295 -1.58 -0.59 17.79
CA ARG A 295 -1.63 -1.80 16.97
C ARG A 295 -0.38 -2.01 16.13
N ARG A 296 -0.23 -3.20 15.60
CA ARG A 296 0.91 -3.65 14.81
C ARG A 296 0.49 -4.41 13.57
N SER A 297 1.41 -4.60 12.64
CA SER A 297 1.27 -5.50 11.49
C SER A 297 -0.02 -5.27 10.69
N GLY A 298 -0.42 -4.02 10.53
CA GLY A 298 -1.46 -3.57 9.60
C GLY A 298 -0.90 -3.41 8.19
N ALA A 299 -1.57 -2.61 7.40
CA ALA A 299 -1.11 -2.17 6.08
C ALA A 299 -0.93 -0.65 6.07
N ALA A 300 -0.01 -0.14 5.28
CA ALA A 300 0.17 1.31 5.14
C ALA A 300 0.38 1.70 3.67
N GLY A 301 -0.08 2.90 3.34
CA GLY A 301 0.12 3.50 2.03
C GLY A 301 -0.05 5.02 2.14
N ASN A 302 0.48 5.76 1.17
CA ASN A 302 0.39 7.22 1.20
C ASN A 302 0.34 7.84 -0.20
N ASN A 303 -0.13 9.08 -0.25
CA ASN A 303 0.11 9.99 -1.36
C ASN A 303 0.99 11.16 -0.90
N ALA A 304 1.10 12.22 -1.70
CA ALA A 304 1.95 13.38 -1.41
C ALA A 304 1.59 14.11 -0.10
N THR A 305 0.35 14.00 0.37
CA THR A 305 -0.16 14.82 1.48
C THR A 305 -0.62 14.01 2.69
N ARG A 306 -1.03 12.78 2.46
CA ARG A 306 -1.69 11.93 3.48
C ARG A 306 -1.17 10.50 3.42
N ALA A 307 -1.01 9.89 4.58
CA ALA A 307 -0.84 8.44 4.71
C ALA A 307 -2.07 7.84 5.38
N VAL A 308 -2.33 6.56 5.07
CA VAL A 308 -3.32 5.73 5.73
C VAL A 308 -2.65 4.52 6.37
N TYR A 309 -3.13 4.18 7.57
CA TYR A 309 -2.76 2.94 8.26
C TYR A 309 -4.04 2.10 8.42
N MET A 310 -4.08 0.96 7.77
CA MET A 310 -5.27 0.12 7.65
C MET A 310 -5.14 -1.12 8.50
N SER A 311 -6.20 -1.48 9.23
CA SER A 311 -6.28 -2.71 10.03
C SER A 311 -5.15 -2.88 11.06
N GLY A 312 -4.82 -4.11 11.41
CA GLY A 312 -3.73 -4.48 12.32
C GLY A 312 -4.21 -5.27 13.54
N THR A 313 -3.26 -5.59 14.42
CA THR A 313 -3.52 -6.43 15.60
C THR A 313 -3.17 -5.68 16.87
N THR A 314 -4.10 -5.60 17.81
CA THR A 314 -3.89 -5.01 19.16
C THR A 314 -3.27 -6.03 20.11
N ALA A 315 -3.70 -7.28 20.03
CA ALA A 315 -3.20 -8.42 20.80
C ALA A 315 -3.20 -9.68 19.94
N PHE A 316 -2.31 -10.62 20.21
CA PHE A 316 -2.24 -11.89 19.48
C PHE A 316 -2.64 -13.05 20.42
N PRO A 317 -3.38 -14.07 19.93
CA PRO A 317 -3.81 -14.33 18.55
C PRO A 317 -5.09 -13.59 18.13
N ALA A 318 -5.87 -13.06 19.03
CA ALA A 318 -7.07 -12.28 18.77
C ALA A 318 -6.81 -10.78 18.96
N GLY A 319 -7.71 -9.93 18.45
CA GLY A 319 -7.58 -8.47 18.56
C GLY A 319 -7.25 -7.81 17.23
N GLN A 320 -7.61 -8.45 16.13
CA GLN A 320 -7.61 -7.85 14.80
C GLN A 320 -8.70 -6.77 14.74
N VAL A 321 -8.41 -5.71 14.01
CA VAL A 321 -9.31 -4.56 13.86
C VAL A 321 -9.48 -4.18 12.39
N ASN A 322 -10.55 -3.44 12.07
CA ASN A 322 -10.85 -2.95 10.75
C ASN A 322 -10.60 -1.43 10.58
N ILE A 323 -10.10 -0.76 11.58
CA ILE A 323 -9.92 0.70 11.61
C ILE A 323 -8.93 1.14 10.52
N ILE A 324 -9.28 2.20 9.80
CA ILE A 324 -8.36 2.93 8.93
C ILE A 324 -8.10 4.31 9.55
N ASP A 325 -6.87 4.57 9.88
CA ASP A 325 -6.39 5.88 10.33
C ASP A 325 -5.74 6.65 9.18
N ALA A 326 -5.93 7.96 9.14
CA ALA A 326 -5.22 8.86 8.25
C ALA A 326 -4.39 9.88 9.00
N ILE A 327 -3.21 10.19 8.49
CA ILE A 327 -2.30 11.21 9.03
C ILE A 327 -1.79 12.12 7.91
N SER A 328 -1.70 13.43 8.17
CA SER A 328 -1.00 14.35 7.29
C SER A 328 0.51 14.05 7.32
N ILE A 329 1.16 13.92 6.16
CA ILE A 329 2.62 13.70 6.11
C ILE A 329 3.44 14.98 6.17
N SER A 330 2.81 16.13 6.04
CA SER A 330 3.48 17.46 6.07
C SER A 330 3.50 18.08 7.46
N THR A 331 2.53 17.74 8.32
CA THR A 331 2.36 18.32 9.64
C THR A 331 2.27 17.24 10.70
N SER A 332 3.00 17.40 11.80
CA SER A 332 2.89 16.50 12.95
C SER A 332 1.51 16.61 13.60
N GLY A 333 1.04 15.51 14.13
CA GLY A 333 -0.25 15.41 14.83
C GLY A 333 -0.75 13.97 14.83
N ASN A 334 -1.78 13.71 15.62
CA ASN A 334 -2.39 12.40 15.69
C ASN A 334 -3.20 12.09 14.44
N THR A 335 -3.40 10.81 14.20
CA THR A 335 -4.29 10.34 13.12
C THR A 335 -5.74 10.74 13.37
N THR A 336 -6.48 10.79 12.29
CA THR A 336 -7.94 10.94 12.29
C THR A 336 -8.57 9.71 11.68
N ASP A 337 -9.80 9.42 12.07
CA ASP A 337 -10.58 8.36 11.46
C ASP A 337 -10.75 8.60 9.95
N PHE A 338 -10.49 7.55 9.15
CA PHE A 338 -10.60 7.59 7.70
C PHE A 338 -11.76 6.73 7.20
N GLY A 339 -12.04 5.61 7.87
CA GLY A 339 -13.03 4.62 7.52
C GLY A 339 -12.63 3.24 8.03
N ASP A 340 -13.21 2.19 7.45
CA ASP A 340 -13.01 0.81 7.86
C ASP A 340 -12.57 -0.08 6.70
N THR A 341 -11.77 -1.12 7.01
CA THR A 341 -11.52 -2.23 6.10
C THR A 341 -12.72 -3.19 6.08
N SER A 342 -12.84 -3.97 5.01
CA SER A 342 -13.94 -4.92 4.81
C SER A 342 -14.06 -5.96 5.93
N HIS A 343 -12.94 -6.30 6.56
CA HIS A 343 -12.84 -7.32 7.61
C HIS A 343 -11.93 -6.83 8.75
N ASN A 344 -12.12 -7.41 9.95
CA ASN A 344 -11.12 -7.35 11.00
C ASN A 344 -9.93 -8.21 10.58
N VAL A 345 -8.79 -7.62 10.32
CA VAL A 345 -7.61 -8.39 9.91
C VAL A 345 -6.33 -7.82 10.51
N GLY A 346 -5.34 -8.68 10.66
CA GLY A 346 -3.98 -8.31 11.03
C GLY A 346 -2.96 -9.07 10.22
N GLN A 347 -1.69 -8.75 10.40
CA GLN A 347 -0.59 -9.37 9.65
C GLN A 347 -0.75 -9.20 8.13
N THR A 348 -1.30 -8.06 7.74
CA THR A 348 -1.48 -7.59 6.37
C THR A 348 -0.24 -6.84 5.90
N SER A 349 -0.20 -6.51 4.63
CA SER A 349 0.77 -5.56 4.07
C SER A 349 0.09 -4.55 3.17
N GLY A 350 0.69 -3.41 2.96
CA GLY A 350 0.11 -2.35 2.15
C GLY A 350 1.12 -1.68 1.25
N VAL A 351 0.60 -1.10 0.18
CA VAL A 351 1.37 -0.33 -0.81
C VAL A 351 0.55 0.85 -1.29
N SER A 352 1.21 1.78 -1.96
CA SER A 352 0.53 2.82 -2.73
C SER A 352 1.30 3.12 -4.03
N ASP A 353 0.58 3.61 -5.01
CA ASP A 353 1.13 4.10 -6.28
C ASP A 353 1.82 5.48 -6.15
N SER A 354 2.01 5.97 -4.93
CA SER A 354 2.34 7.37 -4.64
C SER A 354 3.30 7.56 -3.45
N HIS A 355 4.06 6.54 -3.09
CA HIS A 355 5.02 6.64 -1.98
C HIS A 355 6.31 7.41 -2.37
N GLY A 356 7.09 7.84 -1.38
CA GLY A 356 8.25 8.71 -1.56
C GLY A 356 9.38 8.16 -2.43
N GLY A 357 9.49 6.85 -2.55
CA GLY A 357 10.48 6.20 -3.43
C GLY A 357 10.26 6.43 -4.92
N LEU A 358 9.06 6.83 -5.30
CA LEU A 358 8.71 7.07 -6.71
C LEU A 358 9.20 8.44 -7.22
N GLY A 359 9.49 9.35 -6.32
CA GLY A 359 9.94 10.69 -6.65
C GLY A 359 8.93 11.46 -7.51
N GLY A 360 8.53 12.62 -7.17
CA GLY A 360 7.62 13.39 -8.03
C GLY A 360 6.39 13.92 -7.31
N PHE A 361 6.63 14.35 -6.09
CA PHE A 361 5.64 15.13 -5.36
C PHE A 361 6.24 16.49 -5.03
#